data_088e266eb4af52ff6bb9be104a34854d
#
_entry.id   088e266eb4af52ff6bb9be104a34854d
#
_cell.length_a   1.000
_cell.length_b   1.000
_cell.length_c   1.000
_cell.angle_alpha   90.00
_cell.angle_beta   90.00
_cell.angle_gamma   90.00
#
_symmetry.space_group_name_H-M   'P 1'
#
loop_
_entity.id
_entity.type
_entity.pdbx_description
1 polymer ?
#
loop_
_entity_poly.entity_id
_entity_poly.type
_entity_poly.pdbx_seq_one_letter_code
_entity_poly.pdbx_strand_id
1 'polypeptide(L)'
;MKNWDVIIIGGGIIGLSLSIELRKRGASVLVVERGEPGREASQAAGGMLANCGDETPALLQALATASAEMYPEFVHQLQDESGVDVDLRANGTLLFPAEGHSPESIPGAHSLSQPLSELEPALTLGNRNAVFLKERSVCPRALTQAALKAAQHRGVDISSGATAVSVDVSDGRVIGVSTTKTSYVAAKAVNCAGAWAGQIPPYDFPVRPVKGQMLCFAMPSRELLRYVVRSPEIYLIPRSDGRLLAGATVEEAGYDKRTLPETVRRLHRAAVELLPPLQNARLLEAWAGLRPGTPDSLPILGATPTPGYYVATGHFRDGILLAPVTALVMAQILGGHSPKYDLAPFSMERFTAKAA
;
A
#
# COMPACT_ATOMS: atom_id res chain seq x y z
N MET A 1 26.79 -19.38 12.65
CA MET A 1 25.46 -18.96 12.13
C MET A 1 25.65 -17.68 11.33
N LYS A 2 24.88 -17.49 10.27
CA LYS A 2 24.89 -16.22 9.52
C LYS A 2 24.21 -15.15 10.38
N ASN A 3 24.83 -13.99 10.51
CA ASN A 3 24.26 -12.83 11.19
C ASN A 3 23.90 -11.77 10.15
N TRP A 4 22.81 -11.07 10.37
CA TRP A 4 22.38 -9.94 9.55
C TRP A 4 22.43 -8.65 10.36
N ASP A 5 22.63 -7.53 9.70
CA ASP A 5 22.52 -6.22 10.34
C ASP A 5 21.07 -5.90 10.71
N VAL A 6 20.12 -6.31 9.82
CA VAL A 6 18.68 -6.04 9.99
C VAL A 6 17.85 -7.25 9.55
N ILE A 7 16.90 -7.65 10.38
CA ILE A 7 15.82 -8.57 10.01
C ILE A 7 14.53 -7.75 9.80
N ILE A 8 13.89 -7.92 8.65
CA ILE A 8 12.59 -7.33 8.34
C ILE A 8 11.53 -8.42 8.43
N ILE A 9 10.50 -8.20 9.23
CA ILE A 9 9.38 -9.11 9.40
C ILE A 9 8.23 -8.64 8.49
N GLY A 10 7.95 -9.40 7.43
CA GLY A 10 6.94 -9.09 6.42
C GLY A 10 7.54 -8.73 5.06
N GLY A 11 7.26 -9.57 4.07
CA GLY A 11 7.67 -9.44 2.66
C GLY A 11 6.65 -8.68 1.79
N GLY A 12 5.85 -7.77 2.36
CA GLY A 12 5.01 -6.84 1.61
C GLY A 12 5.82 -5.72 0.96
N ILE A 13 5.15 -4.83 0.22
CA ILE A 13 5.83 -3.73 -0.49
C ILE A 13 6.64 -2.84 0.46
N ILE A 14 6.19 -2.61 1.69
CA ILE A 14 6.92 -1.82 2.69
C ILE A 14 8.23 -2.50 3.07
N GLY A 15 8.18 -3.77 3.45
CA GLY A 15 9.39 -4.51 3.86
C GLY A 15 10.37 -4.73 2.70
N LEU A 16 9.87 -5.02 1.50
CA LEU A 16 10.71 -5.19 0.31
C LEU A 16 11.39 -3.87 -0.08
N SER A 17 10.65 -2.75 -0.11
CA SER A 17 11.23 -1.43 -0.43
C SER A 17 12.28 -1.02 0.61
N LEU A 18 12.01 -1.25 1.90
CA LEU A 18 12.97 -0.99 2.97
C LEU A 18 14.21 -1.86 2.82
N SER A 19 14.06 -3.15 2.48
CA SER A 19 15.19 -4.06 2.30
C SER A 19 16.13 -3.60 1.17
N ILE A 20 15.55 -3.12 0.06
CA ILE A 20 16.30 -2.56 -1.07
C ILE A 20 17.07 -1.32 -0.62
N GLU A 21 16.41 -0.39 0.08
CA GLU A 21 17.02 0.85 0.53
C GLU A 21 18.15 0.62 1.55
N LEU A 22 18.01 -0.38 2.43
CA LEU A 22 19.08 -0.79 3.36
C LEU A 22 20.26 -1.44 2.62
N ARG A 23 20.00 -2.26 1.59
CA ARG A 23 21.07 -2.84 0.76
C ARG A 23 21.85 -1.79 -0.01
N LYS A 24 21.20 -0.72 -0.49
CA LYS A 24 21.91 0.44 -1.09
C LYS A 24 22.89 1.08 -0.13
N ARG A 25 22.63 1.00 1.16
CA ARG A 25 23.47 1.54 2.26
C ARG A 25 24.48 0.52 2.80
N GLY A 26 24.59 -0.65 2.18
CA GLY A 26 25.57 -1.69 2.52
C GLY A 26 25.16 -2.64 3.65
N ALA A 27 23.96 -2.50 4.25
CA ALA A 27 23.50 -3.39 5.30
C ALA A 27 23.21 -4.80 4.76
N SER A 28 23.55 -5.85 5.52
CA SER A 28 23.09 -7.21 5.29
C SER A 28 21.65 -7.37 5.81
N VAL A 29 20.73 -7.86 4.98
CA VAL A 29 19.29 -7.87 5.28
C VAL A 29 18.69 -9.25 5.07
N LEU A 30 17.89 -9.71 6.03
CA LEU A 30 16.99 -10.85 5.91
C LEU A 30 15.54 -10.37 5.96
N VAL A 31 14.74 -10.79 5.00
CA VAL A 31 13.27 -10.65 5.05
C VAL A 31 12.67 -11.99 5.47
N VAL A 32 11.89 -11.98 6.56
CA VAL A 32 11.12 -13.13 7.04
C VAL A 32 9.66 -12.93 6.63
N GLU A 33 9.10 -13.87 5.86
CA GLU A 33 7.72 -13.82 5.40
C GLU A 33 6.99 -15.13 5.72
N ARG A 34 5.80 -15.03 6.29
CA ARG A 34 5.00 -16.20 6.67
C ARG A 34 4.49 -17.03 5.48
N GLY A 35 4.26 -16.39 4.36
CA GLY A 35 3.78 -17.02 3.12
C GLY A 35 4.71 -16.74 1.96
N GLU A 36 4.12 -16.45 0.80
CA GLU A 36 4.83 -15.92 -0.35
C GLU A 36 4.95 -14.40 -0.24
N PRO A 37 6.15 -13.81 -0.48
CA PRO A 37 6.31 -12.37 -0.46
C PRO A 37 5.34 -11.65 -1.39
N GLY A 38 4.76 -10.55 -0.90
CA GLY A 38 3.87 -9.69 -1.67
C GLY A 38 2.41 -10.13 -1.77
N ARG A 39 2.03 -11.32 -1.32
CA ARG A 39 0.71 -11.93 -1.56
C ARG A 39 -0.44 -11.43 -0.68
N GLU A 40 -0.20 -10.52 0.25
CA GLU A 40 -1.24 -9.98 1.14
C GLU A 40 -1.76 -8.62 0.65
N ALA A 41 -1.87 -7.62 1.52
CA ALA A 41 -2.43 -6.29 1.21
C ALA A 41 -1.78 -5.65 -0.03
N SER A 42 -0.47 -5.85 -0.24
CA SER A 42 0.27 -5.27 -1.37
C SER A 42 -0.25 -5.76 -2.72
N GLN A 43 -0.53 -7.07 -2.86
CA GLN A 43 -1.09 -7.63 -4.10
C GLN A 43 -2.57 -7.29 -4.30
N ALA A 44 -3.30 -7.17 -3.19
CA ALA A 44 -4.75 -6.95 -3.24
C ALA A 44 -5.13 -5.49 -3.48
N ALA A 45 -4.19 -4.56 -3.40
CA ALA A 45 -4.43 -3.13 -3.54
C ALA A 45 -4.89 -2.72 -4.95
N GLY A 46 -5.62 -1.62 -5.04
CA GLY A 46 -6.00 -1.00 -6.32
C GLY A 46 -4.84 -0.28 -7.01
N GLY A 47 -3.90 0.27 -6.25
CA GLY A 47 -2.71 0.93 -6.77
C GLY A 47 -2.91 2.36 -7.25
N MET A 48 -3.91 3.06 -6.75
CA MET A 48 -4.01 4.51 -6.89
C MET A 48 -2.91 5.16 -6.02
N LEU A 49 -2.22 6.14 -6.57
CA LEU A 49 -1.25 6.97 -5.88
C LEU A 49 -1.93 8.30 -5.53
N ALA A 50 -2.96 8.19 -4.69
CA ALA A 50 -3.87 9.27 -4.35
C ALA A 50 -3.23 10.19 -3.29
N ASN A 51 -2.45 11.16 -3.74
CA ASN A 51 -1.81 12.18 -2.91
C ASN A 51 -2.55 13.52 -2.96
N CYS A 52 -3.65 13.59 -3.68
CA CYS A 52 -4.55 14.74 -3.77
C CYS A 52 -5.94 14.38 -3.23
N GLY A 53 -6.75 15.40 -2.97
CA GLY A 53 -8.08 15.19 -2.43
C GLY A 53 -8.12 15.21 -0.89
N ASP A 54 -9.29 14.99 -0.34
CA ASP A 54 -9.60 15.06 1.09
C ASP A 54 -9.50 13.69 1.82
N GLU A 55 -9.23 12.62 1.06
CA GLU A 55 -9.12 11.26 1.64
C GLU A 55 -7.79 11.03 2.38
N THR A 56 -6.75 11.80 2.06
CA THR A 56 -5.44 11.70 2.72
C THR A 56 -5.46 12.53 4.00
N PRO A 57 -5.23 11.94 5.19
CA PRO A 57 -5.15 12.69 6.44
C PRO A 57 -4.13 13.84 6.36
N ALA A 58 -4.46 15.02 6.88
CA ALA A 58 -3.61 16.21 6.79
C ALA A 58 -2.17 15.97 7.31
N LEU A 59 -2.03 15.21 8.40
CA LEU A 59 -0.71 14.84 8.95
C LEU A 59 0.12 13.97 8.00
N LEU A 60 -0.53 13.24 7.10
CA LEU A 60 0.13 12.34 6.15
C LEU A 60 0.50 13.04 4.85
N GLN A 61 -0.08 14.22 4.58
CA GLN A 61 0.00 14.90 3.27
C GLN A 61 1.45 15.15 2.81
N ALA A 62 2.34 15.57 3.71
CA ALA A 62 3.75 15.83 3.37
C ALA A 62 4.47 14.55 2.89
N LEU A 63 4.26 13.42 3.58
CA LEU A 63 4.82 12.13 3.19
C LEU A 63 4.16 11.61 1.90
N ALA A 64 2.86 11.75 1.75
CA ALA A 64 2.11 11.30 0.57
C ALA A 64 2.59 12.04 -0.70
N THR A 65 2.73 13.36 -0.63
CA THR A 65 3.24 14.18 -1.75
C THR A 65 4.67 13.81 -2.11
N ALA A 66 5.55 13.74 -1.12
CA ALA A 66 6.95 13.36 -1.35
C ALA A 66 7.06 11.96 -1.97
N SER A 67 6.26 11.02 -1.49
CA SER A 67 6.25 9.65 -2.01
C SER A 67 5.75 9.59 -3.45
N ALA A 68 4.69 10.34 -3.77
CA ALA A 68 4.17 10.42 -5.15
C ALA A 68 5.19 11.00 -6.13
N GLU A 69 6.00 11.97 -5.68
CA GLU A 69 7.11 12.54 -6.47
C GLU A 69 8.25 11.54 -6.70
N MET A 70 8.52 10.64 -5.74
CA MET A 70 9.55 9.61 -5.86
C MET A 70 9.16 8.48 -6.83
N TYR A 71 7.87 8.30 -7.14
CA TYR A 71 7.37 7.13 -7.85
C TYR A 71 7.99 6.88 -9.24
N PRO A 72 8.19 7.90 -10.11
CA PRO A 72 8.79 7.66 -11.42
C PRO A 72 10.18 7.01 -11.32
N GLU A 73 11.04 7.55 -10.48
CA GLU A 73 12.40 7.03 -10.27
C GLU A 73 12.38 5.68 -9.56
N PHE A 74 11.52 5.52 -8.54
CA PHE A 74 11.35 4.28 -7.80
C PHE A 74 10.94 3.12 -8.73
N VAL A 75 9.96 3.35 -9.61
CA VAL A 75 9.52 2.33 -10.57
C VAL A 75 10.61 2.06 -11.62
N HIS A 76 11.23 3.09 -12.17
CA HIS A 76 12.33 2.93 -13.14
C HIS A 76 13.43 2.04 -12.58
N GLN A 77 13.89 2.33 -11.37
CA GLN A 77 14.93 1.52 -10.72
C GLN A 77 14.48 0.07 -10.49
N LEU A 78 13.24 -0.15 -10.05
CA LEU A 78 12.73 -1.51 -9.85
C LEU A 78 12.65 -2.28 -11.18
N GLN A 79 12.26 -1.63 -12.28
CA GLN A 79 12.20 -2.24 -13.61
C GLN A 79 13.60 -2.63 -14.09
N ASP A 80 14.57 -1.74 -13.96
CA ASP A 80 15.97 -1.99 -14.38
C ASP A 80 16.59 -3.18 -13.63
N GLU A 81 16.33 -3.28 -12.32
CA GLU A 81 16.92 -4.33 -11.49
C GLU A 81 16.18 -5.68 -11.57
N SER A 82 14.91 -5.65 -11.89
CA SER A 82 14.05 -6.85 -11.87
C SER A 82 13.74 -7.42 -13.25
N GLY A 83 13.81 -6.60 -14.31
CA GLY A 83 13.30 -6.92 -15.63
C GLY A 83 11.78 -7.06 -15.69
N VAL A 84 11.03 -6.59 -14.66
CA VAL A 84 9.57 -6.64 -14.62
C VAL A 84 9.02 -5.31 -15.07
N ASP A 85 8.19 -5.31 -16.09
CA ASP A 85 7.44 -4.12 -16.50
C ASP A 85 6.36 -3.78 -15.44
N VAL A 86 6.46 -2.56 -14.90
CA VAL A 86 5.52 -2.04 -13.90
C VAL A 86 4.64 -1.00 -14.56
N ASP A 87 3.35 -1.31 -14.73
CA ASP A 87 2.36 -0.41 -15.33
C ASP A 87 2.14 0.83 -14.43
N LEU A 88 3.00 1.85 -14.57
CA LEU A 88 2.88 3.16 -13.94
C LEU A 88 2.20 4.13 -14.92
N ARG A 89 1.01 4.60 -14.57
CA ARG A 89 0.20 5.49 -15.41
C ARG A 89 0.09 6.88 -14.81
N ALA A 90 0.24 7.91 -15.64
CA ALA A 90 0.15 9.32 -15.25
C ALA A 90 -1.05 10.04 -15.90
N ASN A 91 -2.09 9.29 -16.24
CA ASN A 91 -3.29 9.85 -16.90
C ASN A 91 -4.09 10.79 -15.98
N GLY A 92 -4.00 10.61 -14.66
CA GLY A 92 -4.77 11.35 -13.67
C GLY A 92 -6.03 10.63 -13.23
N THR A 93 -6.76 11.31 -12.36
CA THR A 93 -8.00 10.81 -11.75
C THR A 93 -9.15 11.79 -12.01
N LEU A 94 -10.30 11.30 -12.42
CA LEU A 94 -11.57 12.00 -12.41
C LEU A 94 -12.27 11.69 -11.09
N LEU A 95 -12.38 12.68 -10.22
CA LEU A 95 -13.05 12.55 -8.93
C LEU A 95 -14.45 13.15 -8.99
N PHE A 96 -15.43 12.33 -8.64
CA PHE A 96 -16.83 12.75 -8.42
C PHE A 96 -17.03 12.93 -6.93
N PRO A 97 -17.09 14.17 -6.42
CA PRO A 97 -17.27 14.41 -5.00
C PRO A 97 -18.64 13.91 -4.52
N ALA A 98 -18.73 13.61 -3.23
CA ALA A 98 -20.00 13.31 -2.59
C ALA A 98 -20.96 14.52 -2.65
N GLU A 99 -22.27 14.28 -2.59
CA GLU A 99 -23.26 15.34 -2.54
C GLU A 99 -22.96 16.35 -1.43
N GLY A 100 -23.05 17.63 -1.76
CA GLY A 100 -22.79 18.72 -0.82
C GLY A 100 -21.32 19.16 -0.72
N HIS A 101 -20.38 18.49 -1.37
CA HIS A 101 -18.98 18.95 -1.43
C HIS A 101 -18.76 19.83 -2.66
N SER A 102 -18.25 21.05 -2.44
CA SER A 102 -17.84 21.91 -3.56
C SER A 102 -16.58 21.36 -4.22
N PRO A 103 -16.56 21.20 -5.55
CA PRO A 103 -15.34 20.81 -6.29
C PRO A 103 -14.13 21.68 -5.97
N GLU A 104 -14.35 22.96 -5.69
CA GLU A 104 -13.31 23.97 -5.41
C GLU A 104 -12.65 23.78 -4.02
N SER A 105 -13.33 23.07 -3.11
CA SER A 105 -12.78 22.79 -1.77
C SER A 105 -11.82 21.59 -1.72
N ILE A 106 -11.69 20.85 -2.82
CA ILE A 106 -10.88 19.61 -2.87
C ILE A 106 -9.41 19.98 -3.13
N PRO A 107 -8.50 19.63 -2.22
CA PRO A 107 -7.07 19.94 -2.39
C PRO A 107 -6.48 19.32 -3.66
N GLY A 108 -5.80 20.13 -4.46
CA GLY A 108 -5.17 19.69 -5.70
C GLY A 108 -6.13 19.43 -6.86
N ALA A 109 -7.42 19.81 -6.72
CA ALA A 109 -8.39 19.70 -7.79
C ALA A 109 -8.19 20.77 -8.88
N HIS A 110 -8.41 20.36 -10.11
CA HIS A 110 -8.41 21.22 -11.28
C HIS A 110 -9.73 21.08 -12.02
N SER A 111 -10.17 22.15 -12.67
CA SER A 111 -11.27 22.08 -13.63
C SER A 111 -10.92 21.18 -14.81
N LEU A 112 -11.91 20.52 -15.36
CA LEU A 112 -11.72 19.71 -16.56
C LEU A 112 -11.35 20.61 -17.76
N SER A 113 -10.42 20.14 -18.58
CA SER A 113 -9.97 20.86 -19.79
C SER A 113 -11.01 20.82 -20.92
N GLN A 114 -11.91 19.83 -20.88
CA GLN A 114 -12.96 19.57 -21.86
C GLN A 114 -14.19 19.02 -21.13
N PRO A 115 -15.38 19.05 -21.75
CA PRO A 115 -16.56 18.38 -21.22
C PRO A 115 -16.29 16.90 -20.94
N LEU A 116 -16.82 16.40 -19.85
CA LEU A 116 -16.59 15.02 -19.44
C LEU A 116 -17.08 13.99 -20.46
N SER A 117 -18.15 14.32 -21.20
CA SER A 117 -18.65 13.51 -22.33
C SER A 117 -17.66 13.38 -23.49
N GLU A 118 -16.70 14.29 -23.61
CA GLU A 118 -15.60 14.21 -24.58
C GLU A 118 -14.38 13.48 -24.01
N LEU A 119 -14.11 13.66 -22.70
CA LEU A 119 -12.98 13.01 -22.03
C LEU A 119 -13.22 11.51 -21.86
N GLU A 120 -14.41 11.14 -21.41
CA GLU A 120 -14.81 9.75 -21.12
C GLU A 120 -16.26 9.51 -21.54
N PRO A 121 -16.51 9.36 -22.85
CA PRO A 121 -17.88 9.27 -23.41
C PRO A 121 -18.65 8.03 -22.96
N ALA A 122 -17.97 7.02 -22.44
CA ALA A 122 -18.59 5.77 -21.98
C ALA A 122 -19.11 5.86 -20.54
N LEU A 123 -18.75 6.91 -19.78
CA LEU A 123 -19.23 7.09 -18.41
C LEU A 123 -20.67 7.61 -18.38
N THR A 124 -21.49 7.07 -17.51
CA THR A 124 -22.84 7.57 -17.22
C THR A 124 -22.84 8.32 -15.90
N LEU A 125 -23.01 9.64 -15.96
CA LEU A 125 -22.69 10.52 -14.84
C LEU A 125 -23.88 11.31 -14.31
N GLY A 126 -25.01 11.31 -15.01
CA GLY A 126 -26.13 12.18 -14.68
C GLY A 126 -25.67 13.66 -14.60
N ASN A 127 -26.09 14.37 -13.56
CA ASN A 127 -25.74 15.78 -13.32
C ASN A 127 -24.50 15.94 -12.41
N ARG A 128 -23.65 14.91 -12.27
CA ARG A 128 -22.48 14.97 -11.39
C ARG A 128 -21.35 15.79 -12.03
N ASN A 129 -20.81 16.73 -11.27
CA ASN A 129 -19.62 17.46 -11.64
C ASN A 129 -18.38 16.66 -11.22
N ALA A 130 -17.41 16.55 -12.12
CA ALA A 130 -16.12 15.95 -11.82
C ALA A 130 -15.03 17.01 -11.72
N VAL A 131 -14.01 16.72 -10.94
CA VAL A 131 -12.73 17.44 -10.95
C VAL A 131 -11.61 16.52 -11.39
N PHE A 132 -10.56 17.11 -11.93
CA PHE A 132 -9.35 16.42 -12.31
C PHE A 132 -8.30 16.52 -11.21
N LEU A 133 -7.72 15.37 -10.82
CA LEU A 133 -6.58 15.27 -9.92
C LEU A 133 -5.37 14.76 -10.69
N LYS A 134 -4.24 15.47 -10.55
CA LYS A 134 -2.98 15.08 -11.19
C LYS A 134 -2.29 13.96 -10.39
N GLU A 135 -2.92 12.82 -10.35
CA GLU A 135 -2.46 11.62 -9.66
C GLU A 135 -1.92 10.57 -10.64
N ARG A 136 -1.26 9.56 -10.10
CA ARG A 136 -0.82 8.39 -10.86
C ARG A 136 -1.52 7.14 -10.35
N SER A 137 -1.42 6.08 -11.13
CA SER A 137 -1.76 4.72 -10.68
C SER A 137 -0.68 3.75 -11.11
N VAL A 138 -0.51 2.67 -10.35
CA VAL A 138 0.49 1.63 -10.59
C VAL A 138 -0.14 0.25 -10.48
N CYS A 139 0.36 -0.74 -11.20
CA CYS A 139 -0.06 -2.13 -10.99
C CYS A 139 0.62 -2.71 -9.73
N PRO A 140 -0.09 -2.90 -8.60
CA PRO A 140 0.54 -3.33 -7.35
C PRO A 140 1.15 -4.73 -7.43
N ARG A 141 0.57 -5.62 -8.22
CA ARG A 141 1.07 -6.98 -8.43
C ARG A 141 2.43 -6.96 -9.12
N ALA A 142 2.54 -6.20 -10.21
CA ALA A 142 3.81 -6.03 -10.93
C ALA A 142 4.84 -5.27 -10.08
N LEU A 143 4.42 -4.19 -9.40
CA LEU A 143 5.28 -3.43 -8.51
C LEU A 143 5.90 -4.30 -7.41
N THR A 144 5.08 -5.12 -6.75
CA THR A 144 5.54 -5.98 -5.65
C THR A 144 6.45 -7.11 -6.17
N GLN A 145 6.14 -7.65 -7.34
CA GLN A 145 6.99 -8.64 -8.01
C GLN A 145 8.35 -8.02 -8.40
N ALA A 146 8.34 -6.80 -8.94
CA ALA A 146 9.56 -6.06 -9.27
C ALA A 146 10.40 -5.80 -8.01
N ALA A 147 9.75 -5.34 -6.92
CA ALA A 147 10.45 -5.12 -5.65
C ALA A 147 11.06 -6.40 -5.07
N LEU A 148 10.36 -7.55 -5.17
CA LEU A 148 10.89 -8.84 -4.73
C LEU A 148 12.14 -9.23 -5.53
N LYS A 149 12.07 -9.16 -6.85
CA LYS A 149 13.22 -9.50 -7.71
C LYS A 149 14.38 -8.53 -7.54
N ALA A 150 14.12 -7.23 -7.42
CA ALA A 150 15.14 -6.22 -7.14
C ALA A 150 15.81 -6.44 -5.78
N ALA A 151 15.05 -6.79 -4.73
CA ALA A 151 15.61 -7.17 -3.43
C ALA A 151 16.53 -8.39 -3.55
N GLN A 152 16.10 -9.44 -4.26
CA GLN A 152 16.92 -10.63 -4.53
C GLN A 152 18.18 -10.29 -5.33
N HIS A 153 18.06 -9.49 -6.39
CA HIS A 153 19.19 -9.02 -7.20
C HIS A 153 20.24 -8.29 -6.35
N ARG A 154 19.80 -7.51 -5.37
CA ARG A 154 20.67 -6.82 -4.41
C ARG A 154 21.22 -7.71 -3.28
N GLY A 155 20.91 -9.00 -3.29
CA GLY A 155 21.41 -9.94 -2.30
C GLY A 155 20.69 -9.83 -0.94
N VAL A 156 19.40 -9.46 -0.93
CA VAL A 156 18.53 -9.63 0.24
C VAL A 156 18.26 -11.12 0.42
N ASP A 157 18.51 -11.65 1.61
CA ASP A 157 18.07 -13.00 1.96
C ASP A 157 16.57 -13.00 2.24
N ILE A 158 15.86 -14.01 1.75
CA ILE A 158 14.42 -14.14 1.96
C ILE A 158 14.09 -15.52 2.53
N SER A 159 13.48 -15.53 3.71
CA SER A 159 12.92 -16.72 4.34
C SER A 159 11.40 -16.69 4.21
N SER A 160 10.87 -17.33 3.18
CA SER A 160 9.43 -17.47 2.96
C SER A 160 8.86 -18.71 3.64
N GLY A 161 7.55 -18.70 3.95
CA GLY A 161 6.87 -19.75 4.71
C GLY A 161 7.36 -19.86 6.15
N ALA A 162 7.94 -18.80 6.71
CA ALA A 162 8.43 -18.72 8.08
C ALA A 162 7.67 -17.62 8.82
N THR A 163 6.75 -18.02 9.70
CA THR A 163 5.99 -17.07 10.53
C THR A 163 6.85 -16.60 11.68
N ALA A 164 7.06 -15.28 11.81
CA ALA A 164 7.70 -14.71 12.98
C ALA A 164 6.81 -14.92 14.22
N VAL A 165 7.40 -15.47 15.26
CA VAL A 165 6.75 -15.80 16.53
C VAL A 165 7.03 -14.69 17.56
N SER A 166 8.27 -14.19 17.59
CA SER A 166 8.69 -13.12 18.49
C SER A 166 9.88 -12.36 17.92
N VAL A 167 10.05 -11.13 18.38
CA VAL A 167 11.34 -10.44 18.36
C VAL A 167 12.06 -10.78 19.67
N ASP A 168 13.22 -11.38 19.56
CA ASP A 168 13.96 -11.89 20.70
C ASP A 168 14.78 -10.76 21.34
N VAL A 169 14.63 -10.60 22.66
CA VAL A 169 15.23 -9.52 23.43
C VAL A 169 16.05 -10.12 24.58
N SER A 170 17.29 -9.67 24.74
CA SER A 170 18.13 -9.96 25.89
C SER A 170 18.77 -8.67 26.41
N ASP A 171 18.84 -8.50 27.71
CA ASP A 171 19.35 -7.29 28.38
C ASP A 171 18.73 -5.99 27.83
N GLY A 172 17.41 -6.06 27.51
CA GLY A 172 16.64 -4.95 26.99
C GLY A 172 16.93 -4.58 25.53
N ARG A 173 17.66 -5.37 24.77
CA ARG A 173 18.03 -5.12 23.37
C ARG A 173 17.63 -6.28 22.48
N VAL A 174 17.34 -5.97 21.21
CA VAL A 174 17.11 -7.00 20.19
C VAL A 174 18.37 -7.84 19.96
N ILE A 175 18.19 -9.15 19.95
CA ILE A 175 19.21 -10.13 19.59
C ILE A 175 18.84 -10.96 18.37
N GLY A 176 17.57 -10.95 17.94
CA GLY A 176 17.12 -11.70 16.78
C GLY A 176 15.61 -11.77 16.62
N VAL A 177 15.17 -12.70 15.80
CA VAL A 177 13.76 -13.02 15.54
C VAL A 177 13.58 -14.52 15.52
N SER A 178 12.68 -15.03 16.36
CA SER A 178 12.25 -16.42 16.36
C SER A 178 11.09 -16.63 15.39
N THR A 179 11.14 -17.71 14.62
CA THR A 179 10.12 -18.10 13.64
C THR A 179 9.65 -19.53 13.87
N THR A 180 8.60 -19.92 13.18
CA THR A 180 8.11 -21.31 13.18
C THR A 180 9.12 -22.33 12.60
N LYS A 181 10.14 -21.85 11.88
CA LYS A 181 11.18 -22.71 11.28
C LYS A 181 12.48 -22.73 12.08
N THR A 182 12.96 -21.55 12.48
CA THR A 182 14.24 -21.37 13.16
C THR A 182 14.33 -19.96 13.76
N SER A 183 15.36 -19.70 14.54
CA SER A 183 15.68 -18.36 15.03
C SER A 183 16.82 -17.76 14.22
N TYR A 184 16.74 -16.47 13.95
CA TYR A 184 17.72 -15.68 13.22
C TYR A 184 18.33 -14.61 14.12
N VAL A 185 19.62 -14.37 13.99
CA VAL A 185 20.37 -13.41 14.83
C VAL A 185 20.57 -12.10 14.09
N ALA A 186 20.18 -10.99 14.72
CA ALA A 186 20.47 -9.64 14.28
C ALA A 186 20.36 -8.65 15.44
N ALA A 187 21.08 -7.55 15.36
CA ALA A 187 20.98 -6.46 16.35
C ALA A 187 19.78 -5.53 16.10
N LYS A 188 19.14 -5.64 14.94
CA LYS A 188 17.96 -4.80 14.57
C LYS A 188 16.89 -5.66 13.92
N ALA A 189 15.64 -5.41 14.33
CA ALA A 189 14.45 -5.98 13.73
C ALA A 189 13.45 -4.88 13.36
N VAL A 190 12.79 -5.01 12.21
CA VAL A 190 11.74 -4.07 11.76
C VAL A 190 10.45 -4.82 11.52
N ASN A 191 9.39 -4.47 12.23
CA ASN A 191 8.07 -5.08 12.05
C ASN A 191 7.33 -4.38 10.91
N CYS A 192 7.31 -5.04 9.74
CA CYS A 192 6.56 -4.67 8.54
C CYS A 192 5.43 -5.66 8.24
N ALA A 193 4.91 -6.37 9.27
CA ALA A 193 3.97 -7.49 9.11
C ALA A 193 2.52 -7.05 8.80
N GLY A 194 2.29 -5.78 8.44
CA GLY A 194 0.98 -5.28 8.03
C GLY A 194 -0.08 -5.55 9.10
N ALA A 195 -1.22 -6.13 8.71
CA ALA A 195 -2.34 -6.40 9.61
C ALA A 195 -2.01 -7.39 10.75
N TRP A 196 -0.87 -8.08 10.69
CA TRP A 196 -0.42 -9.02 11.74
C TRP A 196 0.64 -8.45 12.67
N ALA A 197 1.00 -7.18 12.52
CA ALA A 197 2.09 -6.58 13.28
C ALA A 197 1.86 -6.63 14.80
N GLY A 198 0.63 -6.46 15.29
CA GLY A 198 0.29 -6.56 16.69
C GLY A 198 0.33 -7.98 17.29
N GLN A 199 0.45 -9.02 16.44
CA GLN A 199 0.55 -10.40 16.90
C GLN A 199 1.99 -10.84 17.23
N ILE A 200 2.97 -9.95 17.07
CA ILE A 200 4.40 -10.28 17.21
C ILE A 200 4.96 -9.61 18.47
N PRO A 201 5.13 -10.35 19.58
CA PRO A 201 5.73 -9.81 20.79
C PRO A 201 7.11 -9.16 20.55
N PRO A 202 7.53 -8.21 21.40
CA PRO A 202 6.99 -7.88 22.72
C PRO A 202 5.90 -6.79 22.72
N TYR A 203 5.50 -6.23 21.58
CA TYR A 203 4.50 -5.17 21.54
C TYR A 203 3.21 -5.62 20.84
N ASP A 204 2.08 -5.24 21.41
CA ASP A 204 0.77 -5.32 20.77
C ASP A 204 0.50 -3.98 20.06
N PHE A 205 0.95 -3.85 18.81
CA PHE A 205 0.66 -2.67 18.01
C PHE A 205 -0.84 -2.63 17.68
N PRO A 206 -1.54 -1.50 17.86
CA PRO A 206 -2.98 -1.38 17.62
C PRO A 206 -3.31 -1.37 16.12
N VAL A 207 -3.00 -2.47 15.44
CA VAL A 207 -3.24 -2.66 14.02
C VAL A 207 -4.24 -3.79 13.85
N ARG A 208 -5.30 -3.51 13.09
CA ARG A 208 -6.34 -4.49 12.80
C ARG A 208 -6.52 -4.70 11.29
N PRO A 209 -6.97 -5.88 10.86
CA PRO A 209 -7.29 -6.13 9.46
C PRO A 209 -8.59 -5.41 9.07
N VAL A 210 -8.55 -4.57 8.05
CA VAL A 210 -9.73 -3.96 7.43
C VAL A 210 -9.87 -4.54 6.02
N LYS A 211 -10.89 -5.38 5.84
CA LYS A 211 -11.12 -6.10 4.59
C LYS A 211 -11.63 -5.17 3.50
N GLY A 212 -11.13 -5.39 2.27
CA GLY A 212 -11.64 -4.76 1.06
C GLY A 212 -11.79 -5.78 -0.05
N GLN A 213 -12.98 -5.85 -0.65
CA GLN A 213 -13.26 -6.71 -1.80
C GLN A 213 -13.17 -5.89 -3.09
N MET A 214 -12.64 -6.51 -4.14
CA MET A 214 -12.41 -5.89 -5.44
C MET A 214 -12.76 -6.85 -6.57
N LEU A 215 -13.04 -6.27 -7.74
CA LEU A 215 -13.31 -6.98 -8.99
C LEU A 215 -12.28 -6.60 -10.06
N CYS A 216 -12.05 -7.51 -10.99
CA CYS A 216 -11.30 -7.27 -12.21
C CYS A 216 -12.11 -7.70 -13.43
N PHE A 217 -12.27 -6.79 -14.39
CA PHE A 217 -12.95 -7.05 -15.67
C PHE A 217 -11.94 -7.05 -16.83
N ALA A 218 -12.25 -7.82 -17.87
CA ALA A 218 -11.68 -7.59 -19.19
C ALA A 218 -12.44 -6.44 -19.84
N MET A 219 -11.77 -5.33 -20.17
CA MET A 219 -12.41 -4.24 -20.91
C MET A 219 -12.70 -4.70 -22.35
N PRO A 220 -13.87 -4.36 -22.91
CA PRO A 220 -14.18 -4.61 -24.33
C PRO A 220 -13.21 -3.91 -25.29
N SER A 221 -12.67 -2.75 -24.90
CA SER A 221 -11.61 -2.01 -25.58
C SER A 221 -10.66 -1.42 -24.53
N ARG A 222 -9.37 -1.33 -24.86
CA ARG A 222 -8.38 -0.65 -24.00
C ARG A 222 -8.63 0.85 -23.86
N GLU A 223 -9.38 1.41 -24.80
CA GLU A 223 -9.75 2.83 -24.86
C GLU A 223 -11.05 3.14 -24.13
N LEU A 224 -11.75 2.11 -23.60
CA LEU A 224 -13.04 2.26 -22.93
C LEU A 224 -13.00 3.26 -21.78
N LEU A 225 -11.91 3.25 -21.01
CA LEU A 225 -11.67 4.16 -19.92
C LEU A 225 -10.17 4.51 -19.87
N ARG A 226 -9.86 5.80 -19.86
CA ARG A 226 -8.48 6.31 -19.85
C ARG A 226 -8.03 6.71 -18.46
N TYR A 227 -8.87 7.41 -17.73
CA TYR A 227 -8.59 7.96 -16.41
C TYR A 227 -8.97 6.98 -15.30
N VAL A 228 -8.31 7.09 -14.14
CA VAL A 228 -8.90 6.55 -12.92
C VAL A 228 -10.17 7.33 -12.62
N VAL A 229 -11.23 6.64 -12.25
CA VAL A 229 -12.49 7.28 -11.83
C VAL A 229 -12.73 6.96 -10.36
N ARG A 230 -12.98 7.98 -9.55
CA ARG A 230 -13.35 7.85 -8.14
C ARG A 230 -14.71 8.47 -7.91
N SER A 231 -15.61 7.70 -7.32
CA SER A 231 -16.92 8.16 -6.85
C SER A 231 -17.15 7.70 -5.41
N PRO A 232 -18.14 8.25 -4.70
CA PRO A 232 -18.47 7.80 -3.33
C PRO A 232 -18.77 6.31 -3.23
N GLU A 233 -19.33 5.73 -4.29
CA GLU A 233 -19.80 4.34 -4.32
C GLU A 233 -18.71 3.36 -4.74
N ILE A 234 -17.84 3.78 -5.68
CA ILE A 234 -16.88 2.88 -6.32
C ILE A 234 -15.77 3.67 -7.01
N TYR A 235 -14.61 3.06 -7.14
CA TYR A 235 -13.57 3.54 -8.05
C TYR A 235 -13.31 2.52 -9.17
N LEU A 236 -12.93 3.04 -10.35
CA LEU A 236 -12.55 2.27 -11.53
C LEU A 236 -11.11 2.61 -11.90
N ILE A 237 -10.27 1.59 -12.08
CA ILE A 237 -8.84 1.78 -12.35
C ILE A 237 -8.46 0.99 -13.59
N PRO A 238 -8.34 1.66 -14.77
CA PRO A 238 -7.92 1.02 -16.01
C PRO A 238 -6.43 0.65 -15.96
N ARG A 239 -6.09 -0.45 -16.62
CA ARG A 239 -4.72 -0.96 -16.79
C ARG A 239 -4.35 -0.99 -18.27
N SER A 240 -3.04 -0.83 -18.55
CA SER A 240 -2.54 -0.80 -19.94
C SER A 240 -2.72 -2.14 -20.67
N ASP A 241 -2.89 -3.24 -19.93
CA ASP A 241 -3.12 -4.58 -20.49
C ASP A 241 -4.59 -4.88 -20.86
N GLY A 242 -5.50 -3.92 -20.69
CA GLY A 242 -6.91 -4.07 -20.99
C GLY A 242 -7.76 -4.60 -19.83
N ARG A 243 -7.18 -4.70 -18.62
CA ARG A 243 -7.94 -4.97 -17.39
C ARG A 243 -8.49 -3.70 -16.79
N LEU A 244 -9.64 -3.81 -16.12
CA LEU A 244 -10.23 -2.76 -15.31
C LEU A 244 -10.47 -3.28 -13.89
N LEU A 245 -9.92 -2.61 -12.90
CA LEU A 245 -10.20 -2.92 -11.51
C LEU A 245 -11.35 -2.05 -11.02
N ALA A 246 -12.26 -2.64 -10.23
CA ALA A 246 -13.37 -1.94 -9.59
C ALA A 246 -13.40 -2.27 -8.09
N GLY A 247 -13.59 -1.27 -7.27
CA GLY A 247 -13.57 -1.44 -5.81
C GLY A 247 -13.87 -0.16 -5.04
N ALA A 248 -13.78 -0.21 -3.77
CA ALA A 248 -13.63 -1.37 -2.92
C ALA A 248 -14.56 -1.25 -1.70
N THR A 249 -14.78 -2.37 -1.06
CA THR A 249 -15.47 -2.35 0.23
C THR A 249 -14.53 -1.95 1.37
N VAL A 250 -15.13 -1.60 2.50
CA VAL A 250 -14.45 -1.41 3.78
C VAL A 250 -15.25 -2.21 4.82
N GLU A 251 -14.67 -3.29 5.34
CA GLU A 251 -15.37 -4.25 6.18
C GLU A 251 -14.52 -4.64 7.40
N GLU A 252 -15.15 -4.68 8.58
CA GLU A 252 -14.57 -5.22 9.80
C GLU A 252 -14.91 -6.72 9.87
N ALA A 253 -14.13 -7.56 9.20
CA ALA A 253 -14.36 -9.00 9.07
C ALA A 253 -13.22 -9.85 9.66
N GLY A 254 -12.37 -9.25 10.52
CA GLY A 254 -11.18 -9.92 11.03
C GLY A 254 -10.28 -10.38 9.89
N TYR A 255 -9.73 -11.57 10.01
CA TYR A 255 -8.79 -12.14 9.02
C TYR A 255 -9.49 -12.93 7.89
N ASP A 256 -10.82 -12.83 7.75
CA ASP A 256 -11.57 -13.51 6.68
C ASP A 256 -11.37 -12.83 5.33
N LYS A 257 -10.72 -13.51 4.39
CA LYS A 257 -10.47 -13.04 3.02
C LYS A 257 -11.44 -13.63 1.97
N ARG A 258 -12.49 -14.31 2.39
CA ARG A 258 -13.47 -14.85 1.44
C ARG A 258 -14.24 -13.70 0.78
N THR A 259 -14.45 -13.80 -0.53
CA THR A 259 -15.37 -12.90 -1.24
C THR A 259 -16.81 -13.35 -1.04
N LEU A 260 -17.73 -12.39 -0.89
CA LEU A 260 -19.15 -12.66 -0.69
C LEU A 260 -19.90 -12.44 -2.01
N PRO A 261 -20.68 -13.41 -2.50
CA PRO A 261 -21.39 -13.28 -3.79
C PRO A 261 -22.31 -12.06 -3.86
N GLU A 262 -22.92 -11.66 -2.77
CA GLU A 262 -23.77 -10.44 -2.69
C GLU A 262 -22.93 -9.17 -2.84
N THR A 263 -21.73 -9.11 -2.21
CA THR A 263 -20.80 -7.99 -2.34
C THR A 263 -20.26 -7.89 -3.78
N VAL A 264 -19.91 -9.03 -4.37
CA VAL A 264 -19.48 -9.10 -5.78
C VAL A 264 -20.57 -8.53 -6.69
N ARG A 265 -21.84 -8.96 -6.51
CA ARG A 265 -22.97 -8.43 -7.30
C ARG A 265 -23.19 -6.94 -7.08
N ARG A 266 -23.06 -6.44 -5.85
CA ARG A 266 -23.19 -5.01 -5.53
C ARG A 266 -22.09 -4.18 -6.19
N LEU A 267 -20.84 -4.59 -6.09
CA LEU A 267 -19.70 -3.90 -6.74
C LEU A 267 -19.83 -3.95 -8.27
N HIS A 268 -20.26 -5.09 -8.83
CA HIS A 268 -20.51 -5.21 -10.27
C HIS A 268 -21.59 -4.23 -10.72
N ARG A 269 -22.72 -4.16 -10.01
CA ARG A 269 -23.80 -3.22 -10.33
C ARG A 269 -23.32 -1.77 -10.28
N ALA A 270 -22.63 -1.37 -9.23
CA ALA A 270 -22.09 -0.01 -9.11
C ALA A 270 -21.10 0.33 -10.24
N ALA A 271 -20.27 -0.64 -10.65
CA ALA A 271 -19.37 -0.46 -11.80
C ALA A 271 -20.14 -0.29 -13.12
N VAL A 272 -21.20 -1.05 -13.34
CA VAL A 272 -22.06 -0.96 -14.55
C VAL A 272 -22.86 0.33 -14.54
N GLU A 273 -23.38 0.79 -13.41
CA GLU A 273 -24.08 2.08 -13.28
C GLU A 273 -23.18 3.25 -13.71
N LEU A 274 -21.89 3.18 -13.35
CA LEU A 274 -20.92 4.22 -13.70
C LEU A 274 -20.36 4.05 -15.13
N LEU A 275 -20.16 2.81 -15.58
CA LEU A 275 -19.58 2.47 -16.89
C LEU A 275 -20.40 1.35 -17.56
N PRO A 276 -21.53 1.66 -18.20
CA PRO A 276 -22.51 0.68 -18.72
C PRO A 276 -21.94 -0.43 -19.61
N PRO A 277 -20.91 -0.20 -20.44
CA PRO A 277 -20.34 -1.29 -21.24
C PRO A 277 -19.80 -2.46 -20.44
N LEU A 278 -19.57 -2.30 -19.12
CA LEU A 278 -19.16 -3.39 -18.22
C LEU A 278 -20.25 -4.45 -18.00
N GLN A 279 -21.52 -4.16 -18.34
CA GLN A 279 -22.61 -5.13 -18.22
C GLN A 279 -22.31 -6.43 -18.98
N ASN A 280 -21.65 -6.33 -20.13
CA ASN A 280 -21.29 -7.45 -20.97
C ASN A 280 -19.80 -7.82 -20.86
N ALA A 281 -19.05 -7.15 -20.00
CA ALA A 281 -17.63 -7.44 -19.78
C ALA A 281 -17.46 -8.72 -18.96
N ARG A 282 -16.46 -9.52 -19.34
CA ARG A 282 -16.13 -10.72 -18.58
C ARG A 282 -15.49 -10.35 -17.25
N LEU A 283 -16.09 -10.78 -16.14
CA LEU A 283 -15.46 -10.75 -14.83
C LEU A 283 -14.32 -11.79 -14.82
N LEU A 284 -13.09 -11.30 -14.64
CA LEU A 284 -11.88 -12.13 -14.63
C LEU A 284 -11.60 -12.68 -13.24
N GLU A 285 -11.78 -11.83 -12.22
CA GLU A 285 -11.40 -12.16 -10.85
C GLU A 285 -12.21 -11.33 -9.84
N ALA A 286 -12.50 -11.94 -8.69
CA ALA A 286 -12.96 -11.26 -7.49
C ALA A 286 -12.06 -11.68 -6.33
N TRP A 287 -11.54 -10.74 -5.54
CA TRP A 287 -10.66 -11.04 -4.42
C TRP A 287 -10.89 -10.10 -3.25
N ALA A 288 -10.30 -10.43 -2.10
CA ALA A 288 -10.27 -9.58 -0.93
C ALA A 288 -8.85 -9.43 -0.39
N GLY A 289 -8.55 -8.28 0.18
CA GLY A 289 -7.32 -8.00 0.91
C GLY A 289 -7.60 -7.43 2.29
N LEU A 290 -6.60 -7.50 3.16
CA LEU A 290 -6.68 -7.03 4.55
C LEU A 290 -5.76 -5.81 4.70
N ARG A 291 -6.33 -4.62 4.70
CA ARG A 291 -5.58 -3.39 4.95
C ARG A 291 -5.15 -3.34 6.42
N PRO A 292 -3.90 -2.96 6.72
CA PRO A 292 -3.46 -2.76 8.10
C PRO A 292 -4.00 -1.43 8.64
N GLY A 293 -5.15 -1.46 9.30
CA GLY A 293 -5.79 -0.27 9.86
C GLY A 293 -5.33 0.00 11.29
N THR A 294 -5.00 1.25 11.60
CA THR A 294 -4.78 1.78 12.95
C THR A 294 -6.04 2.53 13.43
N PRO A 295 -6.18 2.84 14.72
CA PRO A 295 -7.35 3.57 15.23
C PRO A 295 -7.54 4.96 14.61
N ASP A 296 -6.44 5.62 14.23
CA ASP A 296 -6.41 6.98 13.65
C ASP A 296 -6.14 7.00 12.15
N SER A 297 -6.07 5.82 11.51
CA SER A 297 -5.76 5.65 10.09
C SER A 297 -4.37 6.17 9.65
N LEU A 298 -3.47 6.48 10.60
CA LEU A 298 -2.10 6.87 10.32
C LEU A 298 -1.15 5.68 10.49
N PRO A 299 -0.07 5.57 9.70
CA PRO A 299 0.92 4.52 9.88
C PRO A 299 1.64 4.64 11.22
N ILE A 300 2.23 3.53 11.67
CA ILE A 300 3.16 3.51 12.82
C ILE A 300 4.55 3.36 12.23
N LEU A 301 5.40 4.39 12.42
CA LEU A 301 6.74 4.45 11.85
C LEU A 301 7.76 4.85 12.93
N GLY A 302 8.89 4.17 12.99
CA GLY A 302 10.00 4.58 13.83
C GLY A 302 10.52 3.52 14.77
N ALA A 303 11.33 3.96 15.76
CA ALA A 303 11.85 3.13 16.82
C ALA A 303 10.75 2.81 17.86
N THR A 304 10.92 1.68 18.53
CA THR A 304 10.16 1.35 19.75
C THR A 304 11.00 1.64 20.99
N PRO A 305 10.43 1.57 22.20
CA PRO A 305 11.20 1.67 23.45
C PRO A 305 12.29 0.59 23.61
N THR A 306 12.19 -0.53 22.89
CA THR A 306 13.24 -1.56 22.89
C THR A 306 14.33 -1.23 21.88
N PRO A 307 15.57 -0.91 22.31
CA PRO A 307 16.70 -0.66 21.44
C PRO A 307 16.92 -1.78 20.42
N GLY A 308 16.97 -1.38 19.14
CA GLY A 308 17.09 -2.30 18.00
C GLY A 308 15.77 -2.79 17.46
N TYR A 309 14.61 -2.49 18.07
CA TYR A 309 13.31 -2.83 17.53
C TYR A 309 12.66 -1.60 16.89
N TYR A 310 12.20 -1.77 15.65
CA TYR A 310 11.56 -0.73 14.84
C TYR A 310 10.24 -1.24 14.27
N VAL A 311 9.38 -0.32 13.86
CA VAL A 311 8.08 -0.63 13.28
C VAL A 311 7.82 0.22 12.04
N ALA A 312 7.25 -0.39 11.00
CA ALA A 312 6.75 0.28 9.80
C ALA A 312 5.49 -0.45 9.30
N THR A 313 4.35 -0.10 9.85
CA THR A 313 3.07 -0.77 9.60
C THR A 313 1.89 0.20 9.69
N GLY A 314 0.67 -0.30 9.55
CA GLY A 314 -0.52 0.53 9.74
C GLY A 314 -0.82 1.50 8.60
N HIS A 315 -0.27 1.31 7.42
CA HIS A 315 -0.40 2.22 6.26
C HIS A 315 -1.82 2.26 5.66
N PHE A 316 -2.74 1.46 6.15
CA PHE A 316 -4.15 1.39 5.77
C PHE A 316 -4.38 1.38 4.25
N ARG A 317 -4.88 2.50 3.67
CA ARG A 317 -5.17 2.64 2.22
C ARG A 317 -3.92 3.05 1.42
N ASP A 318 -2.93 3.65 2.08
CA ASP A 318 -1.84 4.37 1.44
C ASP A 318 -0.54 3.58 1.34
N GLY A 319 -0.56 2.28 1.67
CA GLY A 319 0.66 1.47 1.72
C GLY A 319 1.41 1.36 0.38
N ILE A 320 0.70 1.35 -0.75
CA ILE A 320 1.34 1.41 -2.06
C ILE A 320 1.96 2.79 -2.25
N LEU A 321 1.18 3.85 -2.10
CA LEU A 321 1.65 5.24 -2.25
C LEU A 321 2.88 5.52 -1.39
N LEU A 322 2.86 5.13 -0.11
CA LEU A 322 3.88 5.49 0.87
C LEU A 322 5.13 4.59 0.85
N ALA A 323 5.17 3.55 0.02
CA ALA A 323 6.27 2.58 0.03
C ALA A 323 7.66 3.22 -0.14
N PRO A 324 7.93 4.08 -1.15
CA PRO A 324 9.26 4.65 -1.34
C PRO A 324 9.66 5.61 -0.20
N VAL A 325 8.77 6.51 0.26
CA VAL A 325 9.12 7.43 1.36
C VAL A 325 9.29 6.70 2.68
N THR A 326 8.47 5.68 2.97
CA THR A 326 8.63 4.84 4.17
C THR A 326 9.99 4.14 4.17
N ALA A 327 10.38 3.56 3.04
CA ALA A 327 11.70 2.93 2.91
C ALA A 327 12.83 3.93 3.19
N LEU A 328 12.76 5.12 2.62
CA LEU A 328 13.74 6.18 2.80
C LEU A 328 13.89 6.59 4.27
N VAL A 329 12.78 6.98 4.91
CA VAL A 329 12.82 7.51 6.30
C VAL A 329 13.20 6.43 7.30
N MET A 330 12.71 5.20 7.12
CA MET A 330 13.08 4.10 8.00
C MET A 330 14.55 3.70 7.85
N ALA A 331 15.09 3.72 6.63
CA ALA A 331 16.51 3.46 6.43
C ALA A 331 17.40 4.56 7.02
N GLN A 332 16.95 5.81 7.03
CA GLN A 332 17.64 6.91 7.72
C GLN A 332 17.69 6.66 9.24
N ILE A 333 16.54 6.36 9.86
CA ILE A 333 16.47 6.07 11.31
C ILE A 333 17.34 4.86 11.68
N LEU A 334 17.26 3.77 10.91
CA LEU A 334 18.08 2.57 11.13
C LEU A 334 19.58 2.85 10.99
N GLY A 335 19.95 3.80 10.14
CA GLY A 335 21.32 4.29 10.00
C GLY A 335 21.76 5.32 11.03
N GLY A 336 20.90 5.69 11.99
CA GLY A 336 21.19 6.70 13.01
C GLY A 336 21.11 8.15 12.51
N HIS A 337 20.44 8.38 11.38
CA HIS A 337 20.25 9.71 10.80
C HIS A 337 18.84 10.23 11.10
N SER A 338 18.72 11.52 11.34
CA SER A 338 17.41 12.17 11.44
C SER A 338 16.73 12.23 10.08
N PRO A 339 15.48 11.77 9.96
CA PRO A 339 14.72 11.88 8.73
C PRO A 339 14.38 13.35 8.41
N LYS A 340 14.23 13.67 7.11
CA LYS A 340 13.84 15.00 6.65
C LYS A 340 12.44 15.40 7.10
N TYR A 341 11.56 14.41 7.30
CA TYR A 341 10.15 14.62 7.65
C TYR A 341 9.94 14.40 9.15
N ASP A 342 9.02 15.18 9.74
CA ASP A 342 8.61 14.95 11.13
C ASP A 342 7.82 13.63 11.21
N LEU A 343 8.35 12.68 11.97
CA LEU A 343 7.73 11.38 12.21
C LEU A 343 7.07 11.27 13.58
N ALA A 344 7.10 12.32 14.40
CA ALA A 344 6.47 12.29 15.74
C ALA A 344 4.96 11.92 15.67
N PRO A 345 4.16 12.40 14.68
CA PRO A 345 2.77 11.99 14.54
C PRO A 345 2.58 10.50 14.23
N PHE A 346 3.62 9.81 13.78
CA PHE A 346 3.58 8.39 13.40
C PHE A 346 4.26 7.47 14.42
N SER A 347 4.76 8.03 15.54
CA SER A 347 5.33 7.23 16.62
C SER A 347 4.28 6.32 17.26
N MET A 348 4.69 5.11 17.70
CA MET A 348 3.82 4.22 18.46
C MET A 348 3.41 4.81 19.82
N GLU A 349 4.19 5.74 20.37
CA GLU A 349 3.94 6.37 21.66
C GLU A 349 2.62 7.15 21.71
N ARG A 350 2.10 7.58 20.54
CA ARG A 350 0.79 8.26 20.45
C ARG A 350 -0.39 7.41 20.94
N PHE A 351 -0.21 6.10 21.02
CA PHE A 351 -1.21 5.19 21.55
C PHE A 351 -1.01 4.85 23.04
N THR A 352 0.17 5.07 23.57
CA THR A 352 0.46 4.82 25.01
C THR A 352 0.10 6.02 25.88
N ALA A 353 0.14 7.23 25.35
CA ALA A 353 -0.17 8.47 26.08
C ALA A 353 -1.65 8.65 26.46
N LYS A 354 -2.57 7.80 25.99
CA LYS A 354 -4.02 7.87 26.28
C LYS A 354 -4.49 6.95 27.41
N ALA A 355 -3.60 6.24 28.07
CA ALA A 355 -3.92 5.31 29.15
C ALA A 355 -3.65 5.89 30.57
N ALA A 356 -3.58 7.23 30.70
CA ALA A 356 -3.43 7.94 31.98
C ALA A 356 -4.68 8.79 32.28
#